data_fb1cbb70d3f5e4ba11dabcf8228054e6
#
_entry.id   fb1cbb70d3f5e4ba11dabcf8228054e6
#
_cell.length_a   1.000
_cell.length_b   1.000
_cell.length_c   1.000
_cell.angle_alpha   90.00
_cell.angle_beta   90.00
_cell.angle_gamma   90.00
#
_symmetry.space_group_name_H-M   'P 1'
#
loop_
_entity.id
_entity.type
_entity.pdbx_description
1 polymer ?
#
loop_
_entity_poly.entity_id
_entity_poly.type
_entity_poly.pdbx_seq_one_letter_code
_entity_poly.pdbx_strand_id
1 'polypeptide(L)' 'FRSLDLMRVPQQLELRQTLPVDATESTLLSVLSTEPLHVDDITRDAGLPVATVSGALAMLELKGMIRQVASMQYVKV' A
#
# COMPACT_ATOMS: atom_id res chain seq x y z
N PHE A 1 19.25 22.45 -17.06
CA PHE A 1 18.70 22.78 -15.99
C PHE A 1 17.27 22.95 -15.93
N ARG A 2 16.72 23.83 -16.60
CA ARG A 2 15.32 23.90 -16.57
C ARG A 2 14.70 22.64 -17.04
N SER A 3 15.35 22.01 -17.94
CA SER A 3 14.94 20.69 -18.40
C SER A 3 14.96 19.70 -17.30
N LEU A 4 15.89 19.85 -16.39
CA LEU A 4 15.96 18.92 -15.26
C LEU A 4 14.73 19.02 -14.39
N ASP A 5 14.23 20.24 -14.17
CA ASP A 5 13.05 20.39 -13.38
C ASP A 5 11.84 19.74 -14.04
N LEU A 6 11.74 19.91 -15.34
CA LEU A 6 10.64 19.29 -16.06
C LEU A 6 10.71 17.78 -16.01
N MET A 7 11.92 17.24 -16.03
CA MET A 7 12.09 15.80 -15.99
C MET A 7 11.86 15.25 -14.59
N ARG A 8 12.09 16.07 -13.57
CA ARG A 8 11.92 15.60 -12.23
C ARG A 8 10.50 15.19 -11.89
N VAL A 9 9.52 15.95 -12.35
CA VAL A 9 8.14 15.64 -12.04
C VAL A 9 7.72 14.28 -12.59
N PRO A 10 7.95 14.00 -13.89
CA PRO A 10 7.64 12.66 -14.39
C PRO A 10 8.41 11.57 -13.68
N GLN A 11 9.66 11.83 -13.33
CA GLN A 11 10.45 10.84 -12.64
C GLN A 11 9.88 10.52 -11.27
N GLN A 12 9.38 11.52 -10.57
CA GLN A 12 8.79 11.28 -9.27
C GLN A 12 7.55 10.40 -9.40
N LEU A 13 6.74 10.63 -10.41
CA LEU A 13 5.57 9.79 -10.63
C LEU A 13 5.99 8.36 -10.94
N GLU A 14 7.01 8.19 -11.76
CA GLU A 14 7.50 6.87 -12.08
C GLU A 14 8.03 6.16 -10.86
N LEU A 15 8.75 6.87 -10.01
CA LEU A 15 9.27 6.27 -8.79
C LEU A 15 8.15 5.78 -7.90
N ARG A 16 7.07 6.54 -7.79
CA ARG A 16 5.94 6.10 -6.97
C ARG A 16 5.31 4.84 -7.52
N GLN A 17 5.26 4.73 -8.84
CA GLN A 17 4.68 3.54 -9.47
C GLN A 17 5.61 2.34 -9.40
N THR A 18 6.91 2.59 -9.33
CA THR A 18 7.89 1.50 -9.34
C THR A 18 8.49 1.22 -7.97
N LEU A 19 7.98 1.87 -6.91
CA LEU A 19 8.46 1.58 -5.57
C LEU A 19 8.30 0.10 -5.27
N PRO A 20 9.35 -0.53 -4.77
CA PRO A 20 9.26 -1.96 -4.50
C PRO A 20 8.28 -2.24 -3.37
N VAL A 21 7.67 -3.40 -3.46
CA VAL A 21 6.79 -3.91 -2.42
C VAL A 21 7.63 -4.86 -1.59
N ASP A 22 7.75 -4.60 -0.29
CA ASP A 22 8.56 -5.48 0.56
C ASP A 22 7.76 -6.75 0.91
N ALA A 23 8.39 -7.65 1.67
CA ALA A 23 7.78 -8.94 1.99
C ALA A 23 6.50 -8.77 2.79
N THR A 24 6.48 -7.82 3.72
CA THR A 24 5.29 -7.57 4.53
C THR A 24 4.14 -7.06 3.66
N GLU A 25 4.44 -6.10 2.79
CA GLU A 25 3.43 -5.55 1.90
C GLU A 25 2.91 -6.60 0.94
N SER A 26 3.79 -7.45 0.45
CA SER A 26 3.39 -8.52 -0.44
C SER A 26 2.44 -9.49 0.26
N THR A 27 2.72 -9.82 1.51
CA THR A 27 1.86 -10.67 2.30
C THR A 27 0.48 -10.04 2.46
N LEU A 28 0.43 -8.75 2.76
CA LEU A 28 -0.85 -8.06 2.90
C LEU A 28 -1.62 -8.02 1.59
N LEU A 29 -0.93 -7.79 0.49
CA LEU A 29 -1.60 -7.77 -0.80
C LEU A 29 -2.21 -9.13 -1.14
N SER A 30 -1.59 -10.21 -0.70
CA SER A 30 -2.14 -11.54 -0.94
C SER A 30 -3.37 -11.82 -0.08
N VAL A 31 -3.49 -11.14 1.06
CA VAL A 31 -4.65 -11.28 1.95
C VAL A 31 -5.80 -10.42 1.46
N LEU A 32 -5.49 -9.25 0.92
CA LEU A 32 -6.50 -8.29 0.49
C LEU A 32 -7.11 -8.67 -0.85
N SER A 33 -8.35 -8.24 -1.05
CA SER A 33 -9.04 -8.45 -2.32
C SER A 33 -9.86 -7.20 -2.61
N THR A 34 -10.76 -7.30 -3.58
CA THR A 34 -11.64 -6.17 -3.92
C THR A 34 -12.81 -6.05 -2.94
N GLU A 35 -12.94 -7.01 -2.03
CA GLU A 35 -13.96 -6.93 -0.99
C GLU A 35 -13.37 -6.31 0.27
N PRO A 36 -14.12 -5.46 0.98
CA PRO A 36 -13.60 -4.84 2.19
C PRO A 36 -13.21 -5.86 3.24
N LEU A 37 -12.06 -5.65 3.86
CA LEU A 37 -11.55 -6.53 4.89
C LEU A 37 -11.11 -5.67 6.06
N HIS A 38 -11.58 -6.00 7.26
CA HIS A 38 -11.25 -5.24 8.46
C HIS A 38 -9.81 -5.49 8.86
N VAL A 39 -9.18 -4.47 9.44
CA VAL A 39 -7.79 -4.54 9.86
C VAL A 39 -7.54 -5.74 10.79
N ASP A 40 -8.49 -6.07 11.66
CA ASP A 40 -8.33 -7.22 12.56
C ASP A 40 -8.24 -8.52 11.77
N ASP A 41 -9.05 -8.67 10.73
CA ASP A 41 -9.02 -9.85 9.88
C ASP A 41 -7.73 -9.90 9.07
N ILE A 42 -7.28 -8.75 8.59
CA ILE A 42 -6.02 -8.67 7.85
C ILE A 42 -4.87 -9.11 8.75
N THR A 43 -4.85 -8.61 9.97
CA THR A 43 -3.80 -8.93 10.94
C THR A 43 -3.78 -10.43 11.23
N ARG A 44 -4.96 -11.01 11.44
CA ARG A 44 -5.06 -12.44 11.73
C ARG A 44 -4.63 -13.28 10.55
N ASP A 45 -5.12 -12.92 9.35
CA ASP A 45 -4.82 -13.71 8.16
C ASP A 45 -3.36 -13.59 7.74
N ALA A 46 -2.76 -12.42 7.95
CA ALA A 46 -1.36 -12.21 7.62
C ALA A 46 -0.43 -12.83 8.65
N GLY A 47 -0.90 -13.01 9.88
CA GLY A 47 -0.06 -13.57 10.94
C GLY A 47 1.02 -12.62 11.40
N LEU A 48 0.78 -11.32 11.32
CA LEU A 48 1.76 -10.30 11.66
C LEU A 48 1.25 -9.43 12.81
N PRO A 49 2.16 -8.78 13.56
CA PRO A 49 1.72 -7.86 14.61
C PRO A 49 0.93 -6.70 14.03
N VAL A 50 -0.04 -6.21 14.80
CA VAL A 50 -0.91 -5.14 14.31
C VAL A 50 -0.15 -3.87 13.95
N ALA A 51 0.91 -3.55 14.70
CA ALA A 51 1.71 -2.36 14.38
C ALA A 51 2.39 -2.51 13.03
N THR A 52 2.89 -3.71 12.71
CA THR A 52 3.50 -3.99 11.43
C THR A 52 2.46 -3.89 10.31
N VAL A 53 1.28 -4.43 10.54
CA VAL A 53 0.20 -4.38 9.55
C VAL A 53 -0.22 -2.95 9.30
N SER A 54 -0.40 -2.16 10.35
CA SER A 54 -0.83 -0.76 10.20
C SER A 54 0.17 0.05 9.40
N GLY A 55 1.46 -0.12 9.69
CA GLY A 55 2.49 0.59 8.95
C GLY A 55 2.53 0.19 7.49
N ALA A 56 2.41 -1.11 7.22
CA ALA A 56 2.44 -1.60 5.85
C ALA A 56 1.20 -1.17 5.08
N LEU A 57 0.03 -1.16 5.72
CA LEU A 57 -1.19 -0.68 5.08
C LEU A 57 -1.06 0.78 4.69
N ALA A 58 -0.48 1.60 5.56
CA ALA A 58 -0.27 3.02 5.25
C ALA A 58 0.64 3.16 4.03
N MET A 59 1.70 2.38 3.95
CA MET A 59 2.61 2.43 2.81
C MET A 59 1.94 1.98 1.53
N LEU A 60 1.16 0.91 1.60
CA LEU A 60 0.45 0.42 0.41
C LEU A 60 -0.57 1.44 -0.08
N GLU A 61 -1.24 2.13 0.83
CA GLU A 61 -2.19 3.16 0.47
C GLU A 61 -1.47 4.33 -0.21
N LEU A 62 -0.32 4.74 0.32
CA LEU A 62 0.49 5.77 -0.30
C LEU A 62 0.93 5.39 -1.70
N LYS A 63 1.21 4.12 -1.92
CA LYS A 63 1.62 3.62 -3.24
C LYS A 63 0.44 3.46 -4.18
N GLY A 64 -0.79 3.65 -3.69
CA GLY A 64 -1.97 3.54 -4.53
C GLY A 64 -2.40 2.12 -4.82
N MET A 65 -1.93 1.15 -4.03
CA MET A 65 -2.25 -0.25 -4.26
C MET A 65 -3.47 -0.72 -3.50
N ILE A 66 -3.83 -0.02 -2.43
CA ILE A 66 -5.01 -0.32 -1.64
C ILE A 66 -5.70 0.98 -1.28
N ARG A 67 -6.94 0.87 -0.80
CA ARG A 67 -7.72 2.03 -0.38
C ARG A 67 -8.58 1.67 0.81
N GLN A 68 -8.67 2.61 1.74
CA GLN A 68 -9.58 2.48 2.87
C GLN A 68 -10.97 2.90 2.41
N VAL A 69 -11.95 2.01 2.56
CA VAL A 69 -13.31 2.26 2.07
C VAL A 69 -14.29 2.50 3.21
N ALA A 70 -13.92 2.12 4.41
CA ALA A 70 -14.73 2.35 5.60
C ALA A 70 -13.79 2.38 6.78
N SER A 71 -14.31 2.66 7.96
CA SER A 71 -13.49 2.71 9.16
C SER A 71 -12.76 1.38 9.34
N MET A 72 -11.44 1.40 9.26
CA MET A 72 -10.58 0.23 9.46
C MET A 72 -10.80 -0.88 8.45
N GLN A 73 -11.39 -0.59 7.28
CA GLN A 73 -11.60 -1.59 6.24
C GLN A 73 -10.90 -1.17 4.95
N TYR A 74 -10.21 -2.12 4.33
CA TYR A 74 -9.38 -1.85 3.17
C TYR A 74 -9.73 -2.78 2.02
N VAL A 75 -9.52 -2.29 0.80
CA VAL A 75 -9.68 -3.08 -0.42
C VAL A 75 -8.44 -2.90 -1.28
N LYS A 76 -8.21 -3.90 -2.12
CA LYS A 76 -7.18 -3.80 -3.14
C LYS A 76 -7.74 -3.01 -4.31
N VAL A 77 -6.95 -2.08 -4.81
CA VAL A 77 -7.38 -1.23 -5.92
C VAL A 77 -7.24 -1.96 -7.25
#